data_22d4dd044488399a7466ea3dc001a823
#
_entry.id   22d4dd044488399a7466ea3dc001a823
#
_cell.length_a   1.000
_cell.length_b   1.000
_cell.length_c   1.000
_cell.angle_alpha   90.00
_cell.angle_beta   90.00
_cell.angle_gamma   90.00
#
_symmetry.space_group_name_H-M   'P 1'
#
loop_
_entity.id
_entity.type
_entity.pdbx_description
1 polymer ?
#
loop_
_entity_poly.entity_id
_entity_poly.type
_entity_poly.pdbx_seq_one_letter_code
_entity_poly.pdbx_strand_id
1 'polypeptide(L)'
;FKDRGMTVAVTQAVAEGSEAIICASTGNTSASAAAYAARAGIKAFVLIPDGKIAMGKLAQAIMHGAEVLQIRGNFDDGMRIVKEMAEQAPVSLVNSVNPYRLQGQKTAAFEICEALGAAPDYHCLPVGNAGNITAYWMGYSEMVLSPGQAGTQACGFCGGDCQFHQGVGGKRPVMLGYQASGSAPFLRGGPVSHPETLATAIRIGAPQSWDYALTASRESGGWFDEFSDEAILDAQWQLASHEGIFCEPASVVSVAGALRDIDNGQIPAGSRVVCTLTGHGL
;
A
#
# COMPACT_ATOMS: atom_id res chain seq x y z
N PHE A 1 -2.92 -6.50 2.93
CA PHE A 1 -3.32 -5.16 2.46
C PHE A 1 -3.53 -5.11 0.93
N LYS A 2 -2.72 -5.83 0.13
CA LYS A 2 -2.88 -5.87 -1.33
C LYS A 2 -4.23 -6.43 -1.76
N ASP A 3 -4.77 -7.37 -1.01
CA ASP A 3 -6.05 -8.05 -1.28
C ASP A 3 -7.22 -7.06 -1.33
N ARG A 4 -7.27 -6.10 -0.41
CA ARG A 4 -8.32 -5.07 -0.39
C ARG A 4 -8.43 -4.30 -1.71
N GLY A 5 -7.29 -3.88 -2.25
CA GLY A 5 -7.26 -3.22 -3.54
C GLY A 5 -7.52 -4.17 -4.71
N MET A 6 -7.07 -5.40 -4.59
CA MET A 6 -7.17 -6.38 -5.67
C MET A 6 -8.60 -6.88 -5.87
N THR A 7 -9.40 -7.00 -4.80
CA THR A 7 -10.83 -7.35 -4.94
C THR A 7 -11.55 -6.37 -5.85
N VAL A 8 -11.39 -5.07 -5.63
CA VAL A 8 -12.08 -4.05 -6.42
C VAL A 8 -11.51 -3.97 -7.84
N ALA A 9 -10.17 -4.01 -7.99
CA ALA A 9 -9.54 -3.95 -9.30
C ALA A 9 -9.93 -5.14 -10.20
N VAL A 10 -10.00 -6.35 -9.65
CA VAL A 10 -10.41 -7.55 -10.42
C VAL A 10 -11.91 -7.52 -10.69
N THR A 11 -12.74 -7.11 -9.73
CA THR A 11 -14.19 -6.95 -9.97
C THR A 11 -14.46 -5.98 -11.10
N GLN A 12 -13.75 -4.84 -11.12
CA GLN A 12 -13.89 -3.86 -12.19
C GLN A 12 -13.39 -4.39 -13.54
N ALA A 13 -12.25 -5.09 -13.56
CA ALA A 13 -11.73 -5.72 -14.77
C ALA A 13 -12.77 -6.68 -15.39
N VAL A 14 -13.40 -7.51 -14.56
CA VAL A 14 -14.48 -8.41 -15.03
C VAL A 14 -15.68 -7.61 -15.55
N ALA A 15 -16.10 -6.57 -14.84
CA ALA A 15 -17.23 -5.72 -15.25
C ALA A 15 -16.97 -5.00 -16.58
N GLU A 16 -15.73 -4.64 -16.87
CA GLU A 16 -15.28 -4.03 -18.13
C GLU A 16 -15.04 -5.07 -19.25
N GLY A 17 -15.24 -6.36 -18.99
CA GLY A 17 -15.11 -7.42 -19.97
C GLY A 17 -13.67 -7.86 -20.23
N SER A 18 -12.74 -7.60 -19.29
CA SER A 18 -11.38 -8.09 -19.42
C SER A 18 -11.32 -9.61 -19.30
N GLU A 19 -10.60 -10.25 -20.21
CA GLU A 19 -10.38 -11.71 -20.20
C GLU A 19 -9.24 -12.13 -19.27
N ALA A 20 -8.39 -11.17 -18.90
CA ALA A 20 -7.25 -11.38 -18.04
C ALA A 20 -6.86 -10.12 -17.27
N ILE A 21 -6.08 -10.32 -16.22
CA ILE A 21 -5.34 -9.23 -15.56
C ILE A 21 -3.84 -9.44 -15.72
N ILE A 22 -3.08 -8.34 -15.66
CA ILE A 22 -1.63 -8.38 -15.75
C ILE A 22 -0.98 -7.48 -14.68
N CYS A 23 0.14 -7.92 -14.13
CA CYS A 23 0.95 -7.07 -13.26
C CYS A 23 2.45 -7.36 -13.40
N ALA A 24 3.28 -6.34 -13.19
CA ALA A 24 4.70 -6.48 -12.98
C ALA A 24 4.98 -6.50 -11.47
N SER A 25 5.30 -7.66 -10.90
CA SER A 25 5.56 -7.80 -9.45
C SER A 25 6.15 -9.16 -9.11
N THR A 26 7.13 -9.18 -8.20
CA THR A 26 7.69 -10.41 -7.60
C THR A 26 7.18 -10.67 -6.18
N GLY A 27 6.21 -9.89 -5.68
CA GLY A 27 5.82 -9.88 -4.27
C GLY A 27 4.32 -10.00 -4.02
N ASN A 28 3.84 -9.37 -2.94
CA ASN A 28 2.44 -9.44 -2.48
C ASN A 28 1.40 -9.06 -3.54
N THR A 29 1.76 -8.22 -4.52
CA THR A 29 0.83 -7.83 -5.60
C THR A 29 0.57 -9.00 -6.54
N SER A 30 1.61 -9.76 -6.96
CA SER A 30 1.44 -10.91 -7.85
C SER A 30 0.66 -12.04 -7.17
N ALA A 31 0.96 -12.34 -5.91
CA ALA A 31 0.24 -13.36 -5.15
C ALA A 31 -1.27 -13.01 -5.03
N SER A 32 -1.56 -11.75 -4.68
CA SER A 32 -2.94 -11.26 -4.57
C SER A 32 -3.65 -11.26 -5.94
N ALA A 33 -3.00 -10.78 -7.01
CA ALA A 33 -3.57 -10.78 -8.36
C ALA A 33 -3.95 -12.19 -8.82
N ALA A 34 -3.05 -13.15 -8.64
CA ALA A 34 -3.30 -14.55 -9.00
C ALA A 34 -4.49 -15.15 -8.24
N ALA A 35 -4.56 -14.92 -6.91
CA ALA A 35 -5.63 -15.44 -6.08
C ALA A 35 -7.01 -14.90 -6.49
N TYR A 36 -7.11 -13.59 -6.73
CA TYR A 36 -8.39 -12.98 -7.08
C TYR A 36 -8.80 -13.22 -8.54
N ALA A 37 -7.84 -13.33 -9.46
CA ALA A 37 -8.13 -13.77 -10.82
C ALA A 37 -8.67 -15.20 -10.86
N ALA A 38 -8.05 -16.12 -10.13
CA ALA A 38 -8.53 -17.50 -9.99
C ALA A 38 -9.97 -17.53 -9.43
N ARG A 39 -10.24 -16.73 -8.39
CA ARG A 39 -11.58 -16.61 -7.81
C ARG A 39 -12.62 -16.04 -8.78
N ALA A 40 -12.19 -15.11 -9.63
CA ALA A 40 -13.05 -14.48 -10.65
C ALA A 40 -13.19 -15.32 -11.94
N GLY A 41 -12.41 -16.38 -12.10
CA GLY A 41 -12.43 -17.23 -13.30
C GLY A 41 -11.79 -16.60 -14.53
N ILE A 42 -10.89 -15.62 -14.35
CA ILE A 42 -10.13 -14.98 -15.41
C ILE A 42 -8.63 -15.31 -15.29
N LYS A 43 -7.87 -15.11 -16.36
CA LYS A 43 -6.42 -15.36 -16.36
C LYS A 43 -5.66 -14.27 -15.58
N ALA A 44 -4.52 -14.66 -15.02
CA ALA A 44 -3.55 -13.70 -14.44
C ALA A 44 -2.19 -13.89 -15.10
N PHE A 45 -1.61 -12.79 -15.59
CA PHE A 45 -0.24 -12.73 -16.09
C PHE A 45 0.63 -11.95 -15.09
N VAL A 46 1.76 -12.56 -14.70
CA VAL A 46 2.72 -11.95 -13.78
C VAL A 46 4.05 -11.79 -14.51
N LEU A 47 4.44 -10.55 -14.77
CA LEU A 47 5.74 -10.24 -15.35
C LEU A 47 6.79 -10.04 -14.26
N ILE A 48 7.94 -10.70 -14.41
CA ILE A 48 9.07 -10.59 -13.49
C ILE A 48 10.37 -10.39 -14.28
N PRO A 49 11.29 -9.56 -13.75
CA PRO A 49 12.65 -9.50 -14.29
C PRO A 49 13.38 -10.83 -14.11
N ASP A 50 14.19 -11.23 -15.08
CA ASP A 50 15.04 -12.42 -14.98
C ASP A 50 16.02 -12.32 -13.79
N GLY A 51 16.21 -13.43 -13.07
CA GLY A 51 17.12 -13.52 -11.93
C GLY A 51 16.65 -12.87 -10.63
N LYS A 52 15.48 -12.23 -10.55
CA LYS A 52 14.95 -11.59 -9.32
C LYS A 52 13.67 -12.27 -8.85
N ILE A 53 13.79 -13.50 -8.36
CA ILE A 53 12.64 -14.32 -7.96
C ILE A 53 12.59 -14.43 -6.42
N ALA A 54 11.58 -13.85 -5.79
CA ALA A 54 11.18 -14.21 -4.43
C ALA A 54 10.36 -15.51 -4.50
N MET A 55 11.03 -16.67 -4.40
CA MET A 55 10.44 -18.00 -4.69
C MET A 55 9.14 -18.26 -3.93
N GLY A 56 9.02 -17.87 -2.65
CA GLY A 56 7.82 -18.14 -1.86
C GLY A 56 6.56 -17.43 -2.39
N LYS A 57 6.68 -16.15 -2.76
CA LYS A 57 5.53 -15.37 -3.28
C LYS A 57 5.22 -15.71 -4.74
N LEU A 58 6.22 -16.10 -5.52
CA LEU A 58 6.03 -16.59 -6.88
C LEU A 58 5.36 -17.96 -6.89
N ALA A 59 5.79 -18.88 -6.02
CA ALA A 59 5.15 -20.19 -5.86
C ALA A 59 3.67 -20.05 -5.53
N GLN A 60 3.30 -19.08 -4.68
CA GLN A 60 1.89 -18.79 -4.37
C GLN A 60 1.12 -18.34 -5.63
N ALA A 61 1.69 -17.46 -6.45
CA ALA A 61 1.05 -17.02 -7.70
C ALA A 61 0.85 -18.19 -8.69
N ILE A 62 1.86 -19.05 -8.84
CA ILE A 62 1.79 -20.25 -9.69
C ILE A 62 0.73 -21.23 -9.18
N MET A 63 0.65 -21.45 -7.87
CA MET A 63 -0.34 -22.35 -7.26
C MET A 63 -1.78 -21.87 -7.47
N HIS A 64 -2.00 -20.56 -7.61
CA HIS A 64 -3.28 -19.99 -8.01
C HIS A 64 -3.53 -20.00 -9.53
N GLY A 65 -2.62 -20.58 -10.33
CA GLY A 65 -2.78 -20.72 -11.78
C GLY A 65 -2.36 -19.51 -12.60
N ALA A 66 -1.58 -18.59 -12.02
CA ALA A 66 -1.05 -17.46 -12.79
C ALA A 66 0.03 -17.92 -13.77
N GLU A 67 0.02 -17.35 -14.99
CA GLU A 67 1.09 -17.49 -15.96
C GLU A 67 2.21 -16.49 -15.65
N VAL A 68 3.39 -17.01 -15.34
CA VAL A 68 4.56 -16.21 -15.01
C VAL A 68 5.43 -16.03 -16.23
N LEU A 69 5.65 -14.77 -16.60
CA LEU A 69 6.45 -14.38 -17.76
C LEU A 69 7.75 -13.71 -17.27
N GLN A 70 8.88 -14.34 -17.58
CA GLN A 70 10.19 -13.74 -17.30
C GLN A 70 10.62 -12.85 -18.46
N ILE A 71 11.09 -11.65 -18.14
CA ILE A 71 11.59 -10.69 -19.12
C ILE A 71 13.08 -10.41 -18.90
N ARG A 72 13.80 -10.22 -20.00
CA ARG A 72 15.16 -9.68 -19.96
C ARG A 72 15.06 -8.18 -19.78
N GLY A 73 15.47 -7.66 -18.61
CA GLY A 73 15.37 -6.25 -18.26
C GLY A 73 15.13 -6.04 -16.78
N ASN A 74 14.80 -4.83 -16.42
CA ASN A 74 14.52 -4.42 -15.05
C ASN A 74 13.00 -4.27 -14.80
N PHE A 75 12.64 -3.77 -13.60
CA PHE A 75 11.24 -3.54 -13.23
C PHE A 75 10.54 -2.50 -14.13
N ASP A 76 11.26 -1.47 -14.57
CA ASP A 76 10.70 -0.41 -15.41
C ASP A 76 10.40 -0.93 -16.83
N ASP A 77 11.26 -1.81 -17.35
CA ASP A 77 10.98 -2.53 -18.60
C ASP A 77 9.72 -3.38 -18.49
N GLY A 78 9.56 -4.10 -17.35
CA GLY A 78 8.34 -4.84 -17.05
C GLY A 78 7.11 -3.96 -17.02
N MET A 79 7.19 -2.81 -16.35
CA MET A 79 6.08 -1.85 -16.28
C MET A 79 5.71 -1.27 -17.65
N ARG A 80 6.68 -1.03 -18.52
CA ARG A 80 6.42 -0.59 -19.90
C ARG A 80 5.69 -1.66 -20.68
N ILE A 81 6.17 -2.91 -20.64
CA ILE A 81 5.56 -4.04 -21.36
C ILE A 81 4.11 -4.28 -20.90
N VAL A 82 3.84 -4.30 -19.59
CA VAL A 82 2.47 -4.54 -19.11
C VAL A 82 1.51 -3.42 -19.49
N LYS A 83 1.97 -2.17 -19.59
CA LYS A 83 1.17 -1.05 -20.10
C LYS A 83 0.84 -1.22 -21.58
N GLU A 84 1.85 -1.51 -22.40
CA GLU A 84 1.67 -1.76 -23.84
C GLU A 84 0.70 -2.93 -24.09
N MET A 85 0.80 -4.02 -23.31
CA MET A 85 -0.13 -5.15 -23.42
C MET A 85 -1.56 -4.78 -23.03
N ALA A 86 -1.74 -4.00 -21.98
CA ALA A 86 -3.07 -3.55 -21.55
C ALA A 86 -3.75 -2.60 -22.55
N GLU A 87 -2.97 -1.89 -23.37
CA GLU A 87 -3.50 -1.03 -24.44
C GLU A 87 -3.91 -1.80 -25.71
N GLN A 88 -3.35 -2.99 -25.92
CA GLN A 88 -3.50 -3.77 -27.17
C GLN A 88 -4.39 -5.00 -27.06
N ALA A 89 -4.77 -5.39 -25.83
CA ALA A 89 -5.54 -6.61 -25.56
C ALA A 89 -6.60 -6.37 -24.48
N PRO A 90 -7.64 -7.22 -24.36
CA PRO A 90 -8.64 -7.15 -23.30
C PRO A 90 -8.06 -7.63 -21.95
N VAL A 91 -7.03 -6.92 -21.49
CA VAL A 91 -6.26 -7.24 -20.28
C VAL A 91 -6.17 -6.00 -19.41
N SER A 92 -6.59 -6.10 -18.15
CA SER A 92 -6.50 -5.00 -17.19
C SER A 92 -5.20 -5.00 -16.40
N LEU A 93 -4.51 -3.86 -16.38
CA LEU A 93 -3.33 -3.65 -15.54
C LEU A 93 -3.73 -3.43 -14.09
N VAL A 94 -3.19 -4.26 -13.16
CA VAL A 94 -3.53 -4.21 -11.73
C VAL A 94 -2.36 -3.84 -10.81
N ASN A 95 -1.38 -3.12 -11.34
CA ASN A 95 -0.32 -2.49 -10.54
C ASN A 95 -0.87 -1.32 -9.70
N SER A 96 0.00 -0.69 -8.88
CA SER A 96 -0.38 0.41 -7.98
C SER A 96 -0.93 1.66 -8.68
N VAL A 97 -0.72 1.79 -9.97
CA VAL A 97 -1.30 2.85 -10.83
C VAL A 97 -2.80 2.67 -11.08
N ASN A 98 -3.35 1.49 -10.84
CA ASN A 98 -4.77 1.22 -11.05
C ASN A 98 -5.60 1.93 -9.96
N PRO A 99 -6.50 2.87 -10.34
CA PRO A 99 -7.26 3.67 -9.38
C PRO A 99 -8.21 2.84 -8.51
N TYR A 100 -8.75 1.76 -9.04
CA TYR A 100 -9.66 0.87 -8.31
C TYR A 100 -8.97 0.16 -7.14
N ARG A 101 -7.65 0.01 -7.20
CA ARG A 101 -6.88 -0.48 -6.06
C ARG A 101 -6.93 0.47 -4.87
N LEU A 102 -6.83 1.77 -5.10
CA LEU A 102 -6.98 2.77 -4.03
C LEU A 102 -8.39 2.74 -3.45
N GLN A 103 -9.42 2.57 -4.28
CA GLN A 103 -10.81 2.45 -3.83
C GLN A 103 -11.03 1.22 -2.92
N GLY A 104 -10.43 0.09 -3.23
CA GLY A 104 -10.48 -1.07 -2.33
C GLY A 104 -9.64 -0.86 -1.05
N GLN A 105 -8.47 -0.30 -1.16
CA GLN A 105 -7.55 -0.09 -0.03
C GLN A 105 -8.09 0.91 0.99
N LYS A 106 -8.79 1.97 0.56
CA LYS A 106 -9.35 3.00 1.45
C LYS A 106 -10.36 2.44 2.45
N THR A 107 -11.02 1.33 2.14
CA THR A 107 -11.99 0.68 3.04
C THR A 107 -11.39 0.26 4.38
N ALA A 108 -10.09 0.07 4.45
CA ALA A 108 -9.40 -0.21 5.70
C ALA A 108 -9.51 0.95 6.71
N ALA A 109 -9.56 2.20 6.24
CA ALA A 109 -9.82 3.36 7.11
C ALA A 109 -11.25 3.35 7.65
N PHE A 110 -12.21 2.87 6.87
CA PHE A 110 -13.61 2.73 7.32
C PHE A 110 -13.71 1.74 8.48
N GLU A 111 -13.10 0.55 8.32
CA GLU A 111 -13.07 -0.48 9.37
C GLU A 111 -12.36 0.00 10.65
N ILE A 112 -11.29 0.77 10.52
CA ILE A 112 -10.61 1.37 11.68
C ILE A 112 -11.55 2.35 12.38
N CYS A 113 -12.22 3.24 11.66
CA CYS A 113 -13.17 4.18 12.24
C CYS A 113 -14.35 3.48 12.90
N GLU A 114 -14.88 2.43 12.28
CA GLU A 114 -15.97 1.60 12.85
C GLU A 114 -15.53 0.91 14.13
N ALA A 115 -14.36 0.27 14.12
CA ALA A 115 -13.84 -0.46 15.28
C ALA A 115 -13.52 0.46 16.47
N LEU A 116 -13.06 1.67 16.21
CA LEU A 116 -12.66 2.63 17.24
C LEU A 116 -13.77 3.62 17.62
N GLY A 117 -14.87 3.67 16.86
CA GLY A 117 -15.92 4.68 16.98
C GLY A 117 -15.51 6.08 16.49
N ALA A 118 -14.27 6.26 16.05
CA ALA A 118 -13.72 7.50 15.50
C ALA A 118 -12.39 7.20 14.77
N ALA A 119 -11.89 8.16 14.01
CA ALA A 119 -10.52 8.04 13.48
C ALA A 119 -9.49 8.08 14.66
N PRO A 120 -8.34 7.39 14.53
CA PRO A 120 -7.27 7.47 15.53
C PRO A 120 -6.63 8.86 15.55
N ASP A 121 -5.85 9.18 16.58
CA ASP A 121 -5.07 10.42 16.59
C ASP A 121 -3.89 10.35 15.62
N TYR A 122 -3.23 9.19 15.56
CA TYR A 122 -2.08 8.92 14.69
C TYR A 122 -2.24 7.61 13.96
N HIS A 123 -1.86 7.60 12.67
CA HIS A 123 -1.79 6.38 11.88
C HIS A 123 -0.40 6.19 11.30
N CYS A 124 0.28 5.14 11.75
CA CYS A 124 1.64 4.76 11.37
C CYS A 124 1.62 3.73 10.24
N LEU A 125 2.34 4.01 9.17
CA LEU A 125 2.28 3.24 7.92
C LEU A 125 3.66 2.94 7.36
N PRO A 126 3.92 1.72 6.85
CA PRO A 126 5.08 1.47 6.02
C PRO A 126 4.87 2.13 4.65
N VAL A 127 5.86 2.82 4.11
CA VAL A 127 5.73 3.53 2.84
C VAL A 127 6.76 3.09 1.80
N GLY A 128 6.27 2.43 0.75
CA GLY A 128 7.02 2.13 -0.47
C GLY A 128 6.48 2.94 -1.65
N ASN A 129 5.59 2.38 -2.47
CA ASN A 129 4.90 3.08 -3.57
C ASN A 129 3.91 4.18 -3.13
N ALA A 130 3.72 4.33 -1.82
CA ALA A 130 2.88 5.32 -1.18
C ALA A 130 1.35 5.23 -1.48
N GLY A 131 0.91 4.18 -2.18
CA GLY A 131 -0.51 3.96 -2.44
C GLY A 131 -1.33 3.68 -1.16
N ASN A 132 -0.72 3.06 -0.13
CA ASN A 132 -1.40 2.80 1.13
C ASN A 132 -1.70 4.08 1.92
N ILE A 133 -0.72 4.95 2.15
CA ILE A 133 -0.94 6.22 2.86
C ILE A 133 -1.95 7.10 2.12
N THR A 134 -1.89 7.11 0.78
CA THR A 134 -2.88 7.76 -0.08
C THR A 134 -4.28 7.20 0.16
N ALA A 135 -4.44 5.88 0.10
CA ALA A 135 -5.73 5.23 0.26
C ALA A 135 -6.32 5.44 1.66
N TYR A 136 -5.52 5.32 2.71
CA TYR A 136 -5.97 5.61 4.07
C TYR A 136 -6.40 7.05 4.24
N TRP A 137 -5.64 8.01 3.70
CA TRP A 137 -5.99 9.43 3.74
C TRP A 137 -7.31 9.71 3.04
N MET A 138 -7.54 9.11 1.87
CA MET A 138 -8.82 9.17 1.16
C MET A 138 -9.95 8.64 2.03
N GLY A 139 -9.80 7.45 2.60
CA GLY A 139 -10.81 6.82 3.42
C GLY A 139 -11.16 7.62 4.68
N TYR A 140 -10.15 8.12 5.40
CA TYR A 140 -10.39 8.99 6.55
C TYR A 140 -11.07 10.30 6.17
N SER A 141 -10.72 10.86 5.03
CA SER A 141 -11.37 12.08 4.54
C SER A 141 -12.84 11.86 4.25
N GLU A 142 -13.19 10.73 3.65
CA GLU A 142 -14.58 10.35 3.39
C GLU A 142 -15.37 10.08 4.67
N MET A 143 -14.74 9.47 5.70
CA MET A 143 -15.41 9.12 6.95
C MET A 143 -15.58 10.29 7.92
N VAL A 144 -14.66 11.25 7.91
CA VAL A 144 -14.59 12.31 8.93
C VAL A 144 -15.15 13.65 8.44
N LEU A 145 -14.91 14.00 7.18
CA LEU A 145 -15.33 15.29 6.65
C LEU A 145 -16.82 15.30 6.34
N SER A 146 -17.49 16.40 6.69
CA SER A 146 -18.88 16.64 6.33
C SER A 146 -19.06 16.83 4.82
N PRO A 147 -20.26 16.56 4.26
CA PRO A 147 -20.58 16.91 2.87
C PRO A 147 -20.23 18.37 2.58
N GLY A 148 -19.53 18.63 1.49
CA GLY A 148 -19.05 19.97 1.13
C GLY A 148 -17.65 20.33 1.66
N GLN A 149 -17.16 19.69 2.70
CA GLN A 149 -15.75 19.82 3.13
C GLN A 149 -14.84 18.78 2.46
N ALA A 150 -15.38 17.62 2.13
CA ALA A 150 -14.65 16.56 1.42
C ALA A 150 -14.41 16.90 -0.08
N GLY A 151 -15.21 17.81 -0.62
CA GLY A 151 -15.41 17.93 -2.05
C GLY A 151 -14.32 18.60 -2.87
N THR A 152 -13.35 19.28 -2.28
CA THR A 152 -12.41 20.06 -3.08
C THR A 152 -10.94 19.74 -2.86
N GLN A 153 -10.57 19.06 -1.79
CA GLN A 153 -9.16 18.80 -1.47
C GLN A 153 -8.84 17.36 -1.06
N ALA A 154 -9.81 16.57 -0.64
CA ALA A 154 -9.55 15.27 0.01
C ALA A 154 -9.58 14.07 -0.93
N CYS A 155 -10.19 14.17 -2.10
CA CYS A 155 -10.28 13.06 -3.04
C CYS A 155 -10.29 13.57 -4.48
N GLY A 156 -9.14 13.52 -5.12
CA GLY A 156 -9.03 13.82 -6.57
C GLY A 156 -9.80 12.83 -7.47
N PHE A 157 -10.45 11.82 -6.88
CA PHE A 157 -11.16 10.77 -7.61
C PHE A 157 -12.68 10.89 -7.56
N CYS A 158 -13.26 11.55 -6.56
CA CYS A 158 -14.73 11.66 -6.45
C CYS A 158 -15.32 12.99 -6.93
N GLY A 159 -14.52 13.90 -7.45
CA GLY A 159 -15.00 15.14 -8.05
C GLY A 159 -15.93 16.01 -7.18
N GLY A 160 -15.97 15.78 -5.89
CA GLY A 160 -16.82 16.49 -4.96
C GLY A 160 -18.16 15.81 -4.62
N ASP A 161 -18.56 14.76 -5.34
CA ASP A 161 -19.83 14.04 -5.14
C ASP A 161 -19.64 12.71 -4.39
N CYS A 162 -18.95 12.71 -3.26
CA CYS A 162 -18.84 11.51 -2.45
C CYS A 162 -20.18 11.22 -1.74
N GLN A 163 -20.86 10.13 -2.12
CA GLN A 163 -22.17 9.74 -1.58
C GLN A 163 -22.10 9.07 -0.19
N PHE A 164 -20.91 8.84 0.36
CA PHE A 164 -20.70 8.13 1.63
C PHE A 164 -20.53 9.09 2.81
N HIS A 165 -21.49 9.96 3.02
CA HIS A 165 -21.43 11.04 4.01
C HIS A 165 -22.08 10.73 5.37
N GLN A 166 -22.04 9.50 5.80
CA GLN A 166 -22.33 9.19 7.21
C GLN A 166 -21.02 9.14 8.00
N GLY A 167 -20.32 10.28 8.04
CA GLY A 167 -19.05 10.36 8.73
C GLY A 167 -19.19 10.16 10.22
N VAL A 168 -18.18 9.52 10.83
CA VAL A 168 -18.07 9.40 12.30
C VAL A 168 -17.80 10.73 12.97
N GLY A 169 -17.58 11.80 12.20
CA GLY A 169 -17.20 13.12 12.72
C GLY A 169 -15.80 13.14 13.33
N GLY A 170 -15.35 14.29 13.80
CA GLY A 170 -14.07 14.42 14.48
C GLY A 170 -12.93 14.92 13.59
N LYS A 171 -11.70 14.57 13.95
CA LYS A 171 -10.49 14.94 13.22
C LYS A 171 -9.96 13.77 12.41
N ARG A 172 -9.42 14.06 11.25
CA ARG A 172 -8.61 13.09 10.50
C ARG A 172 -7.31 12.82 11.28
N PRO A 173 -6.73 11.60 11.21
CA PRO A 173 -5.51 11.28 11.95
C PRO A 173 -4.30 12.02 11.37
N VAL A 174 -3.28 12.21 12.20
CA VAL A 174 -1.94 12.54 11.72
C VAL A 174 -1.35 11.32 11.03
N MET A 175 -0.95 11.47 9.76
CA MET A 175 -0.46 10.35 8.92
C MET A 175 1.07 10.27 8.98
N LEU A 176 1.58 9.17 9.51
CA LEU A 176 3.01 8.94 9.69
C LEU A 176 3.50 7.86 8.72
N GLY A 177 4.41 8.24 7.85
CA GLY A 177 4.98 7.35 6.84
C GLY A 177 6.41 6.95 7.17
N TYR A 178 6.67 5.64 7.33
CA TYR A 178 8.01 5.15 7.64
C TYR A 178 8.60 4.35 6.49
N GLN A 179 9.88 4.58 6.23
CA GLN A 179 10.65 3.96 5.16
C GLN A 179 11.86 3.21 5.71
N ALA A 180 12.49 2.37 4.91
CA ALA A 180 13.81 1.82 5.22
C ALA A 180 14.90 2.79 4.76
N SER A 181 15.97 2.99 5.52
CA SER A 181 17.00 3.99 5.24
C SER A 181 17.70 3.81 3.88
N GLY A 182 17.85 2.56 3.44
CA GLY A 182 18.35 2.27 2.09
C GLY A 182 17.33 2.48 0.96
N SER A 183 16.08 2.88 1.29
CA SER A 183 15.00 3.10 0.34
C SER A 183 14.03 4.18 0.87
N ALA A 184 14.55 5.39 1.10
CA ALA A 184 13.82 6.51 1.73
C ALA A 184 13.71 7.75 0.83
N PRO A 185 13.07 7.64 -0.36
CA PRO A 185 12.99 8.75 -1.31
C PRO A 185 12.30 10.00 -0.74
N PHE A 186 11.29 9.86 0.14
CA PHE A 186 10.61 11.03 0.72
C PHE A 186 11.53 11.86 1.61
N LEU A 187 12.52 11.24 2.27
CA LEU A 187 13.52 11.96 3.06
C LEU A 187 14.68 12.53 2.22
N ARG A 188 14.91 11.94 1.04
CA ARG A 188 15.91 12.43 0.09
C ARG A 188 15.38 13.56 -0.80
N GLY A 189 14.07 13.82 -0.76
CA GLY A 189 13.43 14.81 -1.61
C GLY A 189 13.38 14.43 -3.09
N GLY A 190 13.61 13.17 -3.44
CA GLY A 190 13.63 12.67 -4.80
C GLY A 190 13.90 11.17 -4.90
N PRO A 191 13.85 10.60 -6.13
CA PRO A 191 14.08 9.19 -6.35
C PRO A 191 15.44 8.68 -5.88
N VAL A 192 15.47 7.45 -5.33
CA VAL A 192 16.68 6.69 -4.98
C VAL A 192 16.95 5.69 -6.09
N SER A 193 18.09 5.82 -6.78
CA SER A 193 18.41 5.03 -7.99
C SER A 193 18.67 3.55 -7.68
N HIS A 194 19.23 3.25 -6.52
CA HIS A 194 19.60 1.88 -6.09
C HIS A 194 19.04 1.62 -4.69
N PRO A 195 17.73 1.39 -4.55
CA PRO A 195 17.16 1.12 -3.23
C PRO A 195 17.58 -0.26 -2.74
N GLU A 196 18.10 -0.33 -1.50
CA GLU A 196 18.56 -1.55 -0.86
C GLU A 196 17.97 -1.66 0.55
N THR A 197 17.27 -2.73 0.85
CA THR A 197 16.73 -3.05 2.18
C THR A 197 16.20 -4.48 2.22
N LEU A 198 16.20 -5.10 3.40
CA LEU A 198 15.53 -6.37 3.70
C LEU A 198 14.01 -6.24 3.62
N ALA A 199 13.48 -5.04 3.85
CA ALA A 199 12.06 -4.72 3.77
C ALA A 199 11.59 -4.64 2.31
N THR A 200 11.61 -5.75 1.60
CA THR A 200 11.44 -5.82 0.13
C THR A 200 10.13 -5.19 -0.37
N ALA A 201 9.05 -5.24 0.40
CA ALA A 201 7.76 -4.66 -0.01
C ALA A 201 7.74 -3.12 -0.01
N ILE A 202 8.72 -2.47 0.65
CA ILE A 202 8.93 -1.02 0.62
C ILE A 202 10.26 -0.63 -0.04
N ARG A 203 10.96 -1.56 -0.69
CA ARG A 203 12.18 -1.30 -1.48
C ARG A 203 11.82 -0.65 -2.82
N ILE A 204 11.36 0.59 -2.75
CA ILE A 204 10.88 1.39 -3.88
C ILE A 204 11.64 2.70 -3.92
N GLY A 205 12.43 2.89 -4.98
CA GLY A 205 13.23 4.11 -5.16
C GLY A 205 12.43 5.29 -5.75
N ALA A 206 11.39 5.02 -6.57
CA ALA A 206 10.56 6.04 -7.21
C ALA A 206 9.07 5.75 -6.95
N PRO A 207 8.51 6.23 -5.82
CA PRO A 207 7.11 6.02 -5.47
C PRO A 207 6.15 6.63 -6.50
N GLN A 208 5.17 5.85 -6.95
CA GLN A 208 4.21 6.30 -7.96
C GLN A 208 3.12 7.24 -7.40
N SER A 209 2.77 7.11 -6.12
CA SER A 209 1.80 7.98 -5.45
C SER A 209 2.48 9.13 -4.69
N TRP A 210 3.56 9.69 -5.24
CA TRP A 210 4.41 10.70 -4.61
C TRP A 210 3.63 11.91 -4.11
N ASP A 211 2.94 12.60 -5.01
CA ASP A 211 2.26 13.86 -4.71
C ASP A 211 1.08 13.66 -3.75
N TYR A 212 0.37 12.55 -3.89
CA TYR A 212 -0.72 12.20 -2.97
C TYR A 212 -0.24 11.91 -1.55
N ALA A 213 0.90 11.24 -1.42
CA ALA A 213 1.49 10.97 -0.10
C ALA A 213 2.02 12.24 0.57
N LEU A 214 2.67 13.12 -0.17
CA LEU A 214 3.06 14.45 0.33
C LEU A 214 1.85 15.28 0.74
N THR A 215 0.77 15.20 -0.01
CA THR A 215 -0.49 15.88 0.32
C THR A 215 -1.09 15.31 1.62
N ALA A 216 -1.15 13.99 1.77
CA ALA A 216 -1.62 13.34 2.99
C ALA A 216 -0.80 13.74 4.22
N SER A 217 0.53 13.74 4.10
CA SER A 217 1.44 14.20 5.17
C SER A 217 1.20 15.67 5.52
N ARG A 218 1.23 16.55 4.54
CA ARG A 218 1.07 18.00 4.73
C ARG A 218 -0.30 18.36 5.35
N GLU A 219 -1.39 17.81 4.81
CA GLU A 219 -2.74 18.12 5.27
C GLU A 219 -3.06 17.53 6.64
N SER A 220 -2.42 16.43 7.01
CA SER A 220 -2.58 15.82 8.34
C SER A 220 -1.66 16.41 9.40
N GLY A 221 -0.66 17.21 9.02
CA GLY A 221 0.43 17.61 9.90
C GLY A 221 1.39 16.48 10.24
N GLY A 222 1.41 15.42 9.42
CA GLY A 222 2.26 14.26 9.60
C GLY A 222 3.64 14.41 8.98
N TRP A 223 4.44 13.36 9.09
CA TRP A 223 5.80 13.34 8.58
C TRP A 223 6.19 11.98 8.00
N PHE A 224 7.33 11.98 7.30
CA PHE A 224 8.04 10.76 6.90
C PHE A 224 9.30 10.62 7.74
N ASP A 225 9.67 9.36 8.01
CA ASP A 225 10.94 9.05 8.66
C ASP A 225 11.47 7.68 8.22
N GLU A 226 12.68 7.33 8.65
CA GLU A 226 13.35 6.11 8.18
C GLU A 226 13.99 5.30 9.32
N PHE A 227 14.14 4.00 9.05
CA PHE A 227 14.77 3.05 9.96
C PHE A 227 15.79 2.18 9.22
N SER A 228 16.89 1.86 9.88
CA SER A 228 17.84 0.87 9.37
C SER A 228 17.22 -0.54 9.34
N ASP A 229 17.75 -1.40 8.50
CA ASP A 229 17.31 -2.80 8.45
C ASP A 229 17.46 -3.51 9.81
N GLU A 230 18.49 -3.17 10.57
CA GLU A 230 18.72 -3.68 11.93
C GLU A 230 17.58 -3.26 12.88
N ALA A 231 17.22 -1.99 12.90
CA ALA A 231 16.10 -1.49 13.73
C ALA A 231 14.75 -2.10 13.31
N ILE A 232 14.54 -2.35 12.02
CA ILE A 232 13.36 -3.02 11.51
C ILE A 232 13.28 -4.47 11.99
N LEU A 233 14.40 -5.22 11.94
CA LEU A 233 14.45 -6.60 12.42
C LEU A 233 14.30 -6.70 13.93
N ASP A 234 14.86 -5.77 14.70
CA ASP A 234 14.68 -5.71 16.14
C ASP A 234 13.21 -5.49 16.51
N ALA A 235 12.54 -4.54 15.86
CA ALA A 235 11.11 -4.31 16.06
C ALA A 235 10.27 -5.54 15.64
N GLN A 236 10.66 -6.27 14.58
CA GLN A 236 10.00 -7.52 14.18
C GLN A 236 10.11 -8.59 15.26
N TRP A 237 11.30 -8.73 15.83
CA TRP A 237 11.53 -9.68 16.92
C TRP A 237 10.73 -9.30 18.16
N GLN A 238 10.73 -8.03 18.55
CA GLN A 238 9.95 -7.52 19.68
C GLN A 238 8.46 -7.78 19.49
N LEU A 239 7.89 -7.44 18.34
CA LEU A 239 6.47 -7.68 18.04
C LEU A 239 6.13 -9.17 18.09
N ALA A 240 6.97 -10.02 17.52
CA ALA A 240 6.75 -11.47 17.52
C ALA A 240 6.87 -12.07 18.92
N SER A 241 7.87 -11.67 19.72
CA SER A 241 8.16 -12.24 21.04
C SER A 241 7.22 -11.75 22.14
N HIS A 242 6.71 -10.51 22.05
CA HIS A 242 5.85 -9.93 23.09
C HIS A 242 4.35 -10.05 22.75
N GLU A 243 4.00 -9.92 21.47
CA GLU A 243 2.59 -9.87 21.04
C GLU A 243 2.17 -11.13 20.25
N GLY A 244 3.11 -12.03 19.91
CA GLY A 244 2.83 -13.22 19.11
C GLY A 244 2.48 -12.90 17.65
N ILE A 245 2.78 -11.69 17.16
CA ILE A 245 2.44 -11.25 15.81
C ILE A 245 3.68 -11.32 14.92
N PHE A 246 3.66 -12.23 13.93
CA PHE A 246 4.73 -12.37 12.96
C PHE A 246 4.34 -11.73 11.63
N CYS A 247 4.93 -10.59 11.31
CA CYS A 247 4.70 -9.89 10.05
C CYS A 247 6.00 -9.68 9.26
N GLU A 248 5.89 -9.36 7.98
CA GLU A 248 7.05 -9.09 7.12
C GLU A 248 7.82 -7.84 7.58
N PRO A 249 9.15 -7.75 7.35
CA PRO A 249 9.97 -6.61 7.77
C PRO A 249 9.42 -5.26 7.30
N ALA A 250 8.88 -5.21 6.08
CA ALA A 250 8.25 -3.99 5.56
C ALA A 250 7.05 -3.52 6.40
N SER A 251 6.31 -4.44 7.03
CA SER A 251 5.13 -4.09 7.84
C SER A 251 5.51 -3.50 9.18
N VAL A 252 6.52 -4.07 9.82
CA VAL A 252 6.89 -3.71 11.20
C VAL A 252 7.52 -2.32 11.30
N VAL A 253 7.98 -1.73 10.21
CA VAL A 253 8.52 -0.36 10.24
C VAL A 253 7.52 0.66 10.79
N SER A 254 6.21 0.40 10.64
CA SER A 254 5.16 1.22 11.26
C SER A 254 5.18 1.15 12.80
N VAL A 255 5.49 -0.01 13.35
CA VAL A 255 5.62 -0.23 14.80
C VAL A 255 6.91 0.38 15.32
N ALA A 256 8.04 0.15 14.62
CA ALA A 256 9.32 0.78 14.95
C ALA A 256 9.19 2.30 15.03
N GLY A 257 8.50 2.90 14.06
CA GLY A 257 8.22 4.32 14.03
C GLY A 257 7.34 4.79 15.19
N ALA A 258 6.24 4.09 15.43
CA ALA A 258 5.33 4.43 16.53
C ALA A 258 6.04 4.39 17.89
N LEU A 259 6.80 3.33 18.18
CA LEU A 259 7.54 3.18 19.44
C LEU A 259 8.54 4.32 19.63
N ARG A 260 9.38 4.59 18.64
CA ARG A 260 10.35 5.68 18.72
C ARG A 260 9.68 7.05 18.92
N ASP A 261 8.60 7.32 18.19
CA ASP A 261 7.96 8.63 18.22
C ASP A 261 7.13 8.84 19.50
N ILE A 262 6.70 7.76 20.17
CA ILE A 262 6.15 7.79 21.53
C ILE A 262 7.28 8.06 22.54
N ASP A 263 8.39 7.34 22.44
CA ASP A 263 9.51 7.45 23.39
C ASP A 263 10.16 8.85 23.37
N ASN A 264 10.24 9.48 22.20
CA ASN A 264 10.80 10.82 22.06
C ASN A 264 9.75 11.95 22.24
N GLY A 265 8.48 11.61 22.53
CA GLY A 265 7.41 12.56 22.82
C GLY A 265 6.80 13.25 21.59
N GLN A 266 7.13 12.84 20.37
CA GLN A 266 6.49 13.34 19.14
C GLN A 266 5.02 12.87 19.04
N ILE A 267 4.74 11.66 19.52
CA ILE A 267 3.38 11.17 19.76
C ILE A 267 3.07 11.35 21.26
N PRO A 268 2.16 12.23 21.64
CA PRO A 268 1.86 12.49 23.05
C PRO A 268 1.28 11.27 23.77
N ALA A 269 1.58 11.14 25.06
CA ALA A 269 0.98 10.11 25.91
C ALA A 269 -0.56 10.21 25.91
N GLY A 270 -1.23 9.07 25.87
CA GLY A 270 -2.69 8.98 25.80
C GLY A 270 -3.27 9.10 24.40
N SER A 271 -2.45 9.32 23.37
CA SER A 271 -2.87 9.29 21.97
C SER A 271 -3.32 7.89 21.55
N ARG A 272 -4.38 7.82 20.75
CA ARG A 272 -4.80 6.59 20.08
C ARG A 272 -4.00 6.42 18.79
N VAL A 273 -3.13 5.41 18.77
CA VAL A 273 -2.22 5.11 17.64
C VAL A 273 -2.64 3.84 16.95
N VAL A 274 -2.67 3.86 15.63
CA VAL A 274 -2.87 2.67 14.80
C VAL A 274 -1.61 2.42 13.98
N CYS A 275 -1.08 1.19 14.02
CA CYS A 275 -0.01 0.71 13.16
C CYS A 275 -0.57 -0.29 12.16
N THR A 276 -0.40 -0.05 10.87
CA THR A 276 -0.85 -1.02 9.85
C THR A 276 0.22 -2.06 9.58
N LEU A 277 -0.08 -3.32 9.89
CA LEU A 277 0.71 -4.47 9.48
C LEU A 277 0.20 -4.98 8.14
N THR A 278 0.97 -4.78 7.09
CA THR A 278 0.52 -4.92 5.70
C THR A 278 0.65 -6.33 5.13
N GLY A 279 1.49 -7.17 5.73
CA GLY A 279 1.76 -8.53 5.25
C GLY A 279 2.28 -9.47 6.32
N HIS A 280 2.02 -10.76 6.12
CA HIS A 280 2.49 -11.84 6.98
C HIS A 280 4.01 -12.06 6.81
N GLY A 281 4.67 -12.61 7.84
CA GLY A 281 6.11 -12.84 7.87
C GLY A 281 6.63 -14.00 7.01
N LEU A 282 5.72 -14.81 6.43
CA LEU A 282 6.07 -15.93 5.55
C LEU A 282 6.15 -15.53 4.09
#